data_fded2e400e12a2aac75c931d74cad441
#
_entry.id   fded2e400e12a2aac75c931d74cad441
#
_cell.length_a   1.000
_cell.length_b   1.000
_cell.length_c   1.000
_cell.angle_alpha   90.00
_cell.angle_beta   90.00
_cell.angle_gamma   90.00
#
_symmetry.space_group_name_H-M   'P 1'
#
loop_
_entity.id
_entity.type
_entity.pdbx_description
1 polymer ?
#
loop_
_entity_poly.entity_id
_entity_poly.type
_entity_poly.pdbx_seq_one_letter_code
_entity_poly.pdbx_strand_id
1 'polypeptide(L)'
;MTLVHGNEVSGMDNEVYHYGVKGMKWGVRRYQNKDGTLTNTGKKRLIEERRTKNTAKTQNDVENIISSLNKKERERMGLVNDNDKYKTPDEYKLVVKRCMEKIGDVPISFFDLNEYDSGYNAVVATRNGKEYRGKSYALKVVKKGLDWYDKNKSNLDKPIIWWAEKNNIGSQKLAEKAGFKRDFSIEESDDEWLKENWVKYTYK
;
A
#
# COMPACT_ATOMS: atom_id res chain seq x y z
N MET A 1 -47.52 -51.17 17.97
CA MET A 1 -47.98 -50.17 16.97
C MET A 1 -47.35 -48.85 17.32
N THR A 2 -46.17 -48.55 16.81
CA THR A 2 -45.51 -47.29 17.03
C THR A 2 -44.63 -47.01 15.81
N LEU A 3 -45.03 -45.99 15.06
CA LEU A 3 -44.37 -45.53 13.84
C LEU A 3 -43.06 -44.86 14.17
N VAL A 4 -41.96 -45.35 13.61
CA VAL A 4 -40.67 -44.70 13.61
C VAL A 4 -40.67 -43.68 12.47
N HIS A 5 -40.61 -42.40 12.83
CA HIS A 5 -40.37 -41.32 11.86
C HIS A 5 -38.89 -41.31 11.52
N GLY A 6 -38.58 -41.62 10.28
CA GLY A 6 -37.26 -41.38 9.70
C GLY A 6 -36.97 -39.87 9.64
N ASN A 7 -35.89 -39.44 10.25
CA ASN A 7 -35.34 -38.12 9.97
C ASN A 7 -34.67 -38.15 8.62
N GLU A 8 -35.32 -37.58 7.65
CA GLU A 8 -34.70 -37.14 6.42
C GLU A 8 -33.75 -36.01 6.75
N VAL A 9 -32.45 -36.27 6.59
CA VAL A 9 -31.43 -35.23 6.54
C VAL A 9 -31.68 -34.48 5.22
N SER A 10 -32.39 -33.37 5.32
CA SER A 10 -32.59 -32.47 4.20
C SER A 10 -31.24 -31.98 3.75
N GLY A 11 -30.90 -32.23 2.50
CA GLY A 11 -29.73 -31.72 1.83
C GLY A 11 -29.59 -30.23 2.07
N MET A 12 -28.38 -29.80 2.34
CA MET A 12 -28.05 -28.39 2.26
C MET A 12 -28.30 -27.93 0.84
N ASP A 13 -29.49 -27.37 0.64
CA ASP A 13 -29.81 -26.66 -0.58
C ASP A 13 -28.79 -25.51 -0.68
N ASN A 14 -27.88 -25.63 -1.64
CA ASN A 14 -27.09 -24.51 -2.14
C ASN A 14 -28.06 -23.52 -2.83
N GLU A 15 -29.02 -23.01 -2.10
CA GLU A 15 -29.83 -21.88 -2.54
C GLU A 15 -28.91 -20.67 -2.67
N VAL A 16 -28.52 -20.42 -3.89
CA VAL A 16 -27.91 -19.16 -4.28
C VAL A 16 -28.99 -18.09 -4.09
N TYR A 17 -28.99 -17.44 -2.91
CA TYR A 17 -29.87 -16.32 -2.61
C TYR A 17 -29.67 -15.23 -3.65
N HIS A 18 -30.59 -15.18 -4.60
CA HIS A 18 -30.67 -14.11 -5.57
C HIS A 18 -31.24 -12.88 -4.87
N TYR A 19 -30.39 -12.02 -4.38
CA TYR A 19 -30.83 -10.69 -3.99
C TYR A 19 -31.34 -9.98 -5.25
N GLY A 20 -32.68 -9.92 -5.38
CA GLY A 20 -33.35 -9.28 -6.50
C GLY A 20 -32.98 -7.80 -6.56
N VAL A 21 -32.22 -7.42 -7.57
CA VAL A 21 -32.01 -6.00 -7.87
C VAL A 21 -33.31 -5.47 -8.44
N LYS A 22 -33.92 -4.46 -7.79
CA LYS A 22 -35.17 -3.81 -8.20
C LYS A 22 -35.10 -3.46 -9.71
N GLY A 23 -35.99 -4.02 -10.52
CA GLY A 23 -36.02 -3.80 -11.97
C GLY A 23 -35.38 -4.88 -12.85
N MET A 24 -34.87 -6.00 -12.31
CA MET A 24 -34.39 -7.12 -13.11
C MET A 24 -35.55 -8.02 -13.52
N LYS A 25 -35.64 -8.32 -14.84
CA LYS A 25 -36.57 -9.36 -15.36
C LYS A 25 -36.11 -10.73 -14.84
N TRP A 26 -37.05 -11.52 -14.34
CA TRP A 26 -36.81 -12.91 -13.93
C TRP A 26 -36.07 -13.69 -15.04
N GLY A 27 -35.00 -14.42 -14.68
CA GLY A 27 -34.21 -15.23 -15.62
C GLY A 27 -33.04 -14.51 -16.28
N VAL A 28 -32.86 -13.20 -16.11
CA VAL A 28 -31.69 -12.46 -16.62
C VAL A 28 -30.64 -12.32 -15.54
N ARG A 29 -29.57 -13.07 -15.64
CA ARG A 29 -28.40 -12.97 -14.74
C ARG A 29 -27.52 -11.84 -15.21
N ARG A 30 -27.55 -10.70 -14.52
CA ARG A 30 -26.77 -9.50 -14.88
C ARG A 30 -25.25 -9.74 -14.92
N TYR A 31 -24.75 -10.66 -14.12
CA TYR A 31 -23.33 -10.92 -13.92
C TYR A 31 -22.85 -12.30 -14.35
N GLN A 32 -23.79 -13.18 -14.74
CA GLN A 32 -23.49 -14.54 -15.19
C GLN A 32 -24.20 -14.84 -16.53
N ASN A 33 -23.51 -15.56 -17.40
CA ASN A 33 -24.08 -16.15 -18.61
C ASN A 33 -24.93 -17.39 -18.26
N LYS A 34 -25.69 -17.91 -19.23
CA LYS A 34 -26.50 -19.13 -19.04
C LYS A 34 -25.67 -20.35 -18.65
N ASP A 35 -24.43 -20.42 -19.07
CA ASP A 35 -23.45 -21.47 -18.78
C ASP A 35 -22.74 -21.32 -17.40
N GLY A 36 -23.13 -20.34 -16.59
CA GLY A 36 -22.55 -20.08 -15.30
C GLY A 36 -21.27 -19.21 -15.31
N THR A 37 -20.71 -18.91 -16.47
CA THR A 37 -19.54 -18.02 -16.59
C THR A 37 -19.91 -16.56 -16.32
N LEU A 38 -18.93 -15.76 -15.88
CA LEU A 38 -19.17 -14.35 -15.62
C LEU A 38 -19.28 -13.55 -16.93
N THR A 39 -20.30 -12.70 -17.00
CA THR A 39 -20.37 -11.65 -18.03
C THR A 39 -19.20 -10.67 -17.89
N ASN A 40 -18.93 -9.86 -18.91
CA ASN A 40 -17.91 -8.80 -18.84
C ASN A 40 -18.17 -7.84 -17.66
N THR A 41 -19.42 -7.52 -17.37
CA THR A 41 -19.81 -6.71 -16.21
C THR A 41 -19.55 -7.44 -14.90
N GLY A 42 -19.83 -8.74 -14.83
CA GLY A 42 -19.52 -9.57 -13.67
C GLY A 42 -18.00 -9.69 -13.41
N LYS A 43 -17.20 -9.84 -14.47
CA LYS A 43 -15.73 -9.83 -14.36
C LYS A 43 -15.20 -8.52 -13.84
N LYS A 44 -15.68 -7.38 -14.35
CA LYS A 44 -15.29 -6.04 -13.88
C LYS A 44 -15.63 -5.85 -12.40
N ARG A 45 -16.84 -6.21 -11.99
CA ARG A 45 -17.26 -6.12 -10.57
C ARG A 45 -16.40 -6.98 -9.66
N LEU A 46 -16.10 -8.23 -10.04
CA LEU A 46 -15.25 -9.11 -9.25
C LEU A 46 -13.83 -8.56 -9.10
N ILE A 47 -13.27 -7.97 -10.16
CA ILE A 47 -11.97 -7.31 -10.12
C ILE A 47 -12.02 -6.13 -9.16
N GLU A 48 -13.05 -5.30 -9.20
CA GLU A 48 -13.22 -4.14 -8.32
C GLU A 48 -13.37 -4.56 -6.86
N GLU A 49 -14.20 -5.55 -6.56
CA GLU A 49 -14.35 -6.10 -5.21
C GLU A 49 -13.01 -6.65 -4.66
N ARG A 50 -12.22 -7.33 -5.51
CA ARG A 50 -10.89 -7.82 -5.13
C ARG A 50 -9.90 -6.67 -4.89
N ARG A 51 -9.96 -5.62 -5.73
CA ARG A 51 -9.15 -4.41 -5.53
C ARG A 51 -9.47 -3.75 -4.21
N THR A 52 -10.75 -3.52 -3.92
CA THR A 52 -11.21 -2.89 -2.68
C THR A 52 -10.76 -3.68 -1.45
N LYS A 53 -10.97 -5.01 -1.45
CA LYS A 53 -10.51 -5.88 -0.36
C LYS A 53 -8.99 -5.85 -0.18
N ASN A 54 -8.23 -5.89 -1.27
CA ASN A 54 -6.77 -5.83 -1.22
C ASN A 54 -6.28 -4.47 -0.71
N THR A 55 -6.92 -3.39 -1.12
CA THR A 55 -6.60 -2.03 -0.65
C THR A 55 -6.84 -1.91 0.85
N ALA A 56 -8.00 -2.35 1.36
CA ALA A 56 -8.30 -2.33 2.79
C ALA A 56 -7.30 -3.19 3.58
N LYS A 57 -6.99 -4.39 3.12
CA LYS A 57 -5.98 -5.24 3.78
C LYS A 57 -4.61 -4.57 3.81
N THR A 58 -4.19 -3.97 2.71
CA THR A 58 -2.90 -3.28 2.61
C THR A 58 -2.86 -2.05 3.50
N GLN A 59 -3.97 -1.32 3.62
CA GLN A 59 -4.09 -0.18 4.53
C GLN A 59 -3.89 -0.62 5.98
N ASN A 60 -4.60 -1.64 6.44
CA ASN A 60 -4.43 -2.20 7.79
C ASN A 60 -3.00 -2.69 8.06
N ASP A 61 -2.35 -3.30 7.06
CA ASP A 61 -0.96 -3.75 7.16
C ASP A 61 0.00 -2.58 7.39
N VAL A 62 -0.22 -1.44 6.71
CA VAL A 62 0.58 -0.22 6.89
C VAL A 62 0.33 0.41 8.26
N GLU A 63 -0.94 0.53 8.67
CA GLU A 63 -1.31 1.02 10.00
C GLU A 63 -0.65 0.20 11.11
N ASN A 64 -0.57 -1.12 10.95
CA ASN A 64 0.14 -2.01 11.86
C ASN A 64 1.65 -1.71 11.97
N ILE A 65 2.29 -1.36 10.85
CA ILE A 65 3.71 -0.97 10.88
C ILE A 65 3.85 0.38 11.58
N ILE A 66 3.06 1.38 11.18
CA ILE A 66 3.12 2.76 11.70
C ILE A 66 2.82 2.79 13.20
N SER A 67 1.83 2.04 13.67
CA SER A 67 1.49 1.94 15.09
C SER A 67 2.63 1.38 15.95
N SER A 68 3.55 0.62 15.36
CA SER A 68 4.74 0.13 16.03
C SER A 68 5.84 1.19 16.18
N LEU A 69 5.77 2.29 15.43
CA LEU A 69 6.76 3.36 15.43
C LEU A 69 6.51 4.33 16.60
N ASN A 70 7.56 4.99 17.08
CA ASN A 70 7.38 6.07 18.05
C ASN A 70 6.82 7.34 17.38
N LYS A 71 6.33 8.29 18.19
CA LYS A 71 5.70 9.53 17.71
C LYS A 71 6.59 10.30 16.73
N LYS A 72 7.87 10.51 17.08
CA LYS A 72 8.82 11.24 16.24
C LYS A 72 9.04 10.57 14.88
N GLU A 73 9.10 9.24 14.83
CA GLU A 73 9.21 8.51 13.56
C GLU A 73 7.95 8.66 12.70
N ARG A 74 6.76 8.65 13.30
CA ARG A 74 5.49 8.84 12.58
C ARG A 74 5.37 10.25 11.98
N GLU A 75 5.69 11.27 12.78
CA GLU A 75 5.67 12.68 12.35
C GLU A 75 6.60 12.93 11.16
N ARG A 76 7.84 12.42 11.22
CA ARG A 76 8.82 12.52 10.12
C ARG A 76 8.32 12.00 8.79
N MET A 77 7.48 10.99 8.81
CA MET A 77 7.01 10.34 7.59
C MET A 77 5.90 11.14 6.89
N GLY A 78 5.30 12.12 7.58
CA GLY A 78 4.17 12.88 7.06
C GLY A 78 2.93 12.02 6.74
N LEU A 79 2.88 10.79 7.27
CA LEU A 79 1.81 9.83 7.01
C LEU A 79 0.68 9.89 8.02
N VAL A 80 0.85 10.63 9.09
CA VAL A 80 -0.17 10.86 10.12
C VAL A 80 -0.69 12.28 10.02
N ASN A 81 -1.95 12.46 10.34
CA ASN A 81 -2.57 13.78 10.45
C ASN A 81 -2.40 14.34 11.87
N ASP A 82 -2.91 15.55 12.12
CA ASP A 82 -2.82 16.25 13.41
C ASP A 82 -3.43 15.47 14.58
N ASN A 83 -4.33 14.51 14.29
CA ASN A 83 -4.93 13.62 15.28
C ASN A 83 -4.15 12.29 15.45
N ASP A 84 -2.93 12.19 14.96
CA ASP A 84 -2.07 10.99 14.98
C ASP A 84 -2.70 9.79 14.25
N LYS A 85 -3.63 10.03 13.31
CA LYS A 85 -4.24 9.01 12.46
C LYS A 85 -3.50 8.89 11.15
N TYR A 86 -3.38 7.66 10.65
CA TYR A 86 -2.77 7.39 9.35
C TYR A 86 -3.60 8.01 8.21
N LYS A 87 -2.93 8.77 7.35
CA LYS A 87 -3.55 9.35 6.16
C LYS A 87 -3.93 8.28 5.15
N THR A 88 -5.08 8.41 4.53
CA THR A 88 -5.51 7.55 3.44
C THR A 88 -4.63 7.76 2.18
N PRO A 89 -4.58 6.81 1.25
CA PRO A 89 -3.86 6.98 -0.01
C PRO A 89 -4.27 8.24 -0.80
N ASP A 90 -5.55 8.64 -0.72
CA ASP A 90 -6.06 9.84 -1.38
C ASP A 90 -5.56 11.13 -0.71
N GLU A 91 -5.45 11.13 0.63
CA GLU A 91 -4.96 12.30 1.38
C GLU A 91 -3.48 12.61 1.12
N TYR A 92 -2.65 11.62 0.77
CA TYR A 92 -1.22 11.85 0.46
C TYR A 92 -0.82 11.46 -0.97
N LYS A 93 -1.78 11.38 -1.88
CA LYS A 93 -1.57 11.18 -3.33
C LYS A 93 -0.62 10.02 -3.67
N LEU A 94 -0.98 8.81 -3.27
CA LEU A 94 -0.19 7.61 -3.54
C LEU A 94 -0.10 7.34 -5.05
N VAL A 95 1.12 7.31 -5.58
CA VAL A 95 1.39 7.13 -7.02
C VAL A 95 1.62 5.67 -7.38
N VAL A 96 2.26 4.94 -6.49
CA VAL A 96 2.71 3.57 -6.75
C VAL A 96 1.87 2.55 -5.99
N LYS A 97 1.68 1.37 -6.60
CA LYS A 97 1.18 0.24 -5.83
C LYS A 97 2.14 -0.02 -4.66
N ARG A 98 1.65 0.18 -3.44
CA ARG A 98 2.39 0.01 -2.20
C ARG A 98 3.19 -1.29 -2.20
N CYS A 99 4.49 -1.19 -2.05
CA CYS A 99 5.38 -2.34 -1.91
C CYS A 99 5.51 -2.72 -0.44
N MET A 100 5.34 -4.00 -0.13
CA MET A 100 5.35 -4.49 1.25
C MET A 100 6.19 -5.77 1.37
N GLU A 101 6.87 -5.90 2.50
CA GLU A 101 7.54 -7.13 2.94
C GLU A 101 6.86 -7.66 4.19
N LYS A 102 6.63 -8.97 4.23
CA LYS A 102 5.98 -9.68 5.34
C LYS A 102 6.79 -10.88 5.78
N ILE A 103 6.60 -11.29 7.03
CA ILE A 103 7.02 -12.61 7.54
C ILE A 103 5.75 -13.33 7.94
N GLY A 104 5.38 -14.38 7.19
CA GLY A 104 4.04 -14.94 7.27
C GLY A 104 2.99 -13.87 6.98
N ASP A 105 2.04 -13.70 7.89
CA ASP A 105 1.00 -12.66 7.79
C ASP A 105 1.40 -11.30 8.44
N VAL A 106 2.57 -11.24 9.08
CA VAL A 106 3.01 -10.03 9.80
C VAL A 106 3.65 -9.05 8.84
N PRO A 107 3.11 -7.83 8.69
CA PRO A 107 3.71 -6.79 7.87
C PRO A 107 4.94 -6.21 8.57
N ILE A 108 6.07 -6.16 7.86
CA ILE A 108 7.37 -5.75 8.42
C ILE A 108 7.85 -4.42 7.88
N SER A 109 7.73 -4.19 6.58
CA SER A 109 8.22 -2.97 5.95
C SER A 109 7.38 -2.62 4.73
N PHE A 110 7.23 -1.33 4.45
CA PHE A 110 6.59 -0.85 3.24
C PHE A 110 7.37 0.27 2.58
N PHE A 111 7.10 0.49 1.30
CA PHE A 111 7.59 1.60 0.51
C PHE A 111 6.46 2.16 -0.33
N ASP A 112 6.27 3.48 -0.26
CA ASP A 112 5.29 4.26 -1.01
C ASP A 112 5.98 5.39 -1.76
N LEU A 113 5.35 5.85 -2.85
CA LEU A 113 5.67 7.09 -3.53
C LEU A 113 4.46 8.01 -3.50
N ASN A 114 4.65 9.21 -2.97
CA ASN A 114 3.63 10.26 -2.93
C ASN A 114 3.94 11.30 -4.00
N GLU A 115 2.93 11.80 -4.69
CA GLU A 115 3.13 12.85 -5.68
C GLU A 115 3.25 14.23 -5.02
N TYR A 116 4.31 14.96 -5.41
CA TYR A 116 4.52 16.37 -5.12
C TYR A 116 4.85 17.12 -6.42
N ASP A 117 4.79 18.45 -6.39
CA ASP A 117 5.07 19.27 -7.56
C ASP A 117 6.49 19.08 -8.10
N SER A 118 7.45 18.93 -7.19
CA SER A 118 8.87 18.76 -7.53
C SER A 118 9.32 17.33 -7.82
N GLY A 119 8.49 16.31 -7.56
CA GLY A 119 8.84 14.91 -7.74
C GLY A 119 7.97 13.95 -6.97
N TYR A 120 8.33 12.68 -6.99
CA TYR A 120 7.69 11.64 -6.19
C TYR A 120 8.46 11.45 -4.88
N ASN A 121 7.84 11.80 -3.77
CA ASN A 121 8.49 11.65 -2.46
C ASN A 121 8.46 10.19 -2.00
N ALA A 122 9.63 9.64 -1.71
CA ALA A 122 9.80 8.28 -1.22
C ALA A 122 9.53 8.20 0.29
N VAL A 123 8.61 7.31 0.67
CA VAL A 123 8.31 7.02 2.07
C VAL A 123 8.57 5.55 2.34
N VAL A 124 9.40 5.27 3.34
CA VAL A 124 9.71 3.90 3.76
C VAL A 124 9.65 3.78 5.27
N ALA A 125 9.05 2.72 5.75
CA ALA A 125 9.10 2.36 7.16
C ALA A 125 9.35 0.87 7.35
N THR A 126 9.98 0.55 8.47
CA THR A 126 10.14 -0.80 8.97
C THR A 126 9.62 -0.86 10.39
N ARG A 127 8.85 -1.91 10.69
CA ARG A 127 8.32 -2.20 12.02
C ARG A 127 9.41 -2.05 13.08
N ASN A 128 9.04 -1.49 14.23
CA ASN A 128 9.97 -1.35 15.34
C ASN A 128 10.26 -2.73 15.95
N GLY A 129 11.50 -2.92 16.42
CA GLY A 129 11.98 -4.17 17.01
C GLY A 129 13.34 -4.58 16.47
N LYS A 130 14.19 -5.13 17.33
CA LYS A 130 15.55 -5.61 16.97
C LYS A 130 15.48 -6.75 15.94
N GLU A 131 14.41 -7.55 15.98
CA GLU A 131 14.13 -8.66 15.06
C GLU A 131 13.81 -8.20 13.64
N TYR A 132 13.40 -6.94 13.44
CA TYR A 132 13.00 -6.40 12.14
C TYR A 132 14.04 -5.43 11.57
N ARG A 133 14.68 -4.62 12.43
CA ARG A 133 15.64 -3.60 12.00
C ARG A 133 17.02 -4.20 11.68
N GLY A 134 17.72 -3.63 10.71
CA GLY A 134 19.02 -4.14 10.26
C GLY A 134 18.99 -5.42 9.42
N LYS A 135 17.80 -5.95 9.10
CA LYS A 135 17.62 -7.19 8.32
C LYS A 135 17.36 -6.95 6.82
N SER A 136 17.64 -5.76 6.32
CA SER A 136 17.47 -5.36 4.90
C SER A 136 16.02 -5.37 4.38
N TYR A 137 15.00 -5.48 5.23
CA TYR A 137 13.61 -5.43 4.77
C TYR A 137 13.26 -4.12 4.08
N ALA A 138 13.69 -2.97 4.63
CA ALA A 138 13.53 -1.67 3.99
C ALA A 138 14.17 -1.64 2.59
N LEU A 139 15.40 -2.14 2.45
CA LEU A 139 16.08 -2.19 1.15
C LEU A 139 15.32 -3.05 0.12
N LYS A 140 14.75 -4.19 0.57
CA LYS A 140 13.95 -5.06 -0.31
C LYS A 140 12.71 -4.35 -0.83
N VAL A 141 11.94 -3.66 0.02
CA VAL A 141 10.73 -2.96 -0.42
C VAL A 141 11.06 -1.76 -1.29
N VAL A 142 12.12 -1.02 -0.98
CA VAL A 142 12.59 0.10 -1.83
C VAL A 142 12.96 -0.41 -3.21
N LYS A 143 13.79 -1.45 -3.32
CA LYS A 143 14.15 -2.03 -4.62
C LYS A 143 12.94 -2.49 -5.42
N LYS A 144 11.95 -3.15 -4.79
CA LYS A 144 10.69 -3.52 -5.46
C LYS A 144 9.95 -2.28 -6.00
N GLY A 145 9.95 -1.18 -5.26
CA GLY A 145 9.33 0.07 -5.67
C GLY A 145 10.07 0.74 -6.84
N LEU A 146 11.41 0.75 -6.79
CA LEU A 146 12.24 1.28 -7.87
C LEU A 146 12.10 0.44 -9.15
N ASP A 147 12.11 -0.90 -9.05
CA ASP A 147 11.86 -1.80 -10.18
C ASP A 147 10.49 -1.53 -10.84
N TRP A 148 9.47 -1.19 -10.02
CA TRP A 148 8.18 -0.82 -10.54
C TRP A 148 8.23 0.56 -11.22
N TYR A 149 8.89 1.55 -10.60
CA TYR A 149 9.07 2.89 -11.17
C TYR A 149 9.77 2.81 -12.53
N ASP A 150 10.88 2.10 -12.63
CA ASP A 150 11.65 1.95 -13.87
C ASP A 150 10.84 1.30 -15.01
N LYS A 151 9.98 0.32 -14.68
CA LYS A 151 9.07 -0.32 -15.63
C LYS A 151 7.93 0.59 -16.12
N ASN A 152 7.59 1.62 -15.35
CA ASN A 152 6.49 2.54 -15.64
C ASN A 152 6.96 3.96 -15.98
N LYS A 153 8.25 4.14 -16.14
CA LYS A 153 8.91 5.45 -16.33
C LYS A 153 8.38 6.26 -17.52
N SER A 154 7.88 5.58 -18.55
CA SER A 154 7.22 6.26 -19.68
C SER A 154 5.96 7.06 -19.29
N ASN A 155 5.34 6.71 -18.16
CA ASN A 155 4.14 7.35 -17.63
C ASN A 155 4.44 8.24 -16.41
N LEU A 156 5.70 8.32 -16.00
CA LEU A 156 6.17 9.01 -14.80
C LEU A 156 7.24 10.02 -15.22
N ASP A 157 6.90 11.28 -15.18
CA ASP A 157 7.71 12.39 -15.70
C ASP A 157 8.64 13.05 -14.67
N LYS A 158 8.49 12.66 -13.39
CA LYS A 158 9.19 13.29 -12.27
C LYS A 158 10.20 12.33 -11.62
N PRO A 159 11.32 12.84 -11.07
CA PRO A 159 12.26 12.02 -10.31
C PRO A 159 11.67 11.57 -8.98
N ILE A 160 12.21 10.48 -8.41
CA ILE A 160 11.94 10.13 -7.01
C ILE A 160 12.87 10.94 -6.11
N ILE A 161 12.29 11.57 -5.09
CA ILE A 161 13.00 12.36 -4.07
C ILE A 161 12.96 11.61 -2.74
N TRP A 162 14.10 11.52 -2.10
CA TRP A 162 14.24 10.95 -0.76
C TRP A 162 14.79 12.02 0.18
N TRP A 163 14.04 12.28 1.24
CA TRP A 163 14.47 13.18 2.31
C TRP A 163 14.93 12.38 3.52
N ALA A 164 16.09 12.69 4.04
CA ALA A 164 16.63 12.12 5.27
C ALA A 164 17.11 13.24 6.20
N GLU A 165 16.76 13.17 7.48
CA GLU A 165 17.39 14.06 8.46
C GLU A 165 18.90 13.80 8.51
N LYS A 166 19.71 14.83 8.71
CA LYS A 166 21.18 14.71 8.80
C LYS A 166 21.64 13.74 9.88
N ASN A 167 20.90 13.64 10.99
CA ASN A 167 21.17 12.69 12.06
C ASN A 167 20.65 11.26 11.80
N ASN A 168 19.85 11.04 10.76
CA ASN A 168 19.31 9.74 10.39
C ASN A 168 20.23 9.00 9.41
N ILE A 169 21.43 8.64 9.89
CA ILE A 169 22.43 7.93 9.08
C ILE A 169 21.90 6.63 8.48
N GLY A 170 20.96 5.97 9.18
CA GLY A 170 20.32 4.75 8.66
C GLY A 170 19.53 5.00 7.38
N SER A 171 18.75 6.09 7.32
CA SER A 171 17.98 6.49 6.14
C SER A 171 18.91 6.90 4.99
N GLN A 172 19.96 7.65 5.26
CA GLN A 172 20.95 8.08 4.27
C GLN A 172 21.63 6.86 3.60
N LYS A 173 22.19 5.94 4.41
CA LYS A 173 22.80 4.70 3.92
C LYS A 173 21.81 3.81 3.16
N LEU A 174 20.53 3.83 3.53
CA LEU A 174 19.50 3.07 2.81
C LEU A 174 19.27 3.67 1.42
N ALA A 175 19.13 5.00 1.31
CA ALA A 175 18.97 5.69 0.03
C ALA A 175 20.17 5.39 -0.91
N GLU A 176 21.39 5.54 -0.42
CA GLU A 176 22.62 5.25 -1.17
C GLU A 176 22.69 3.79 -1.65
N LYS A 177 22.42 2.83 -0.76
CA LYS A 177 22.38 1.39 -1.10
C LYS A 177 21.27 1.03 -2.09
N ALA A 178 20.19 1.80 -2.10
CA ALA A 178 19.11 1.62 -3.07
C ALA A 178 19.41 2.23 -4.43
N GLY A 179 20.48 3.04 -4.57
CA GLY A 179 20.90 3.65 -5.82
C GLY A 179 20.51 5.12 -5.99
N PHE A 180 19.99 5.75 -4.94
CA PHE A 180 19.75 7.19 -4.94
C PHE A 180 21.08 7.94 -4.91
N LYS A 181 21.14 9.06 -5.60
CA LYS A 181 22.28 9.98 -5.60
C LYS A 181 21.99 11.18 -4.74
N ARG A 182 22.97 11.63 -3.95
CA ARG A 182 22.86 12.85 -3.17
C ARG A 182 22.62 14.04 -4.10
N ASP A 183 21.66 14.86 -3.73
CA ASP A 183 21.26 16.07 -4.44
C ASP A 183 21.67 17.28 -3.59
N PHE A 184 22.65 18.02 -4.09
CA PHE A 184 23.21 19.17 -3.39
C PHE A 184 22.41 20.46 -3.60
N SER A 185 21.35 20.46 -4.38
CA SER A 185 20.50 21.64 -4.60
C SER A 185 19.90 22.21 -3.31
N ILE A 186 19.79 21.40 -2.26
CA ILE A 186 19.35 21.84 -0.95
C ILE A 186 20.36 22.83 -0.32
N GLU A 187 21.65 22.71 -0.63
CA GLU A 187 22.71 23.57 -0.10
C GLU A 187 22.66 24.97 -0.70
N GLU A 188 21.97 25.12 -1.85
CA GLU A 188 21.73 26.40 -2.54
C GLU A 188 20.37 27.02 -2.16
N SER A 189 19.58 26.35 -1.32
CA SER A 189 18.26 26.85 -0.88
C SER A 189 18.42 28.06 0.04
N ASP A 190 17.47 28.99 -0.01
CA ASP A 190 17.38 30.11 0.96
C ASP A 190 16.83 29.67 2.33
N ASP A 191 16.32 28.43 2.42
CA ASP A 191 15.78 27.86 3.67
C ASP A 191 16.92 27.27 4.51
N GLU A 192 17.43 28.07 5.45
CA GLU A 192 18.51 27.69 6.38
C GLU A 192 18.12 26.48 7.25
N TRP A 193 16.85 26.42 7.71
CA TRP A 193 16.38 25.30 8.52
C TRP A 193 16.44 23.99 7.73
N LEU A 194 16.05 24.03 6.47
CA LEU A 194 16.10 22.88 5.57
C LEU A 194 17.54 22.42 5.36
N LYS A 195 18.44 23.37 5.08
CA LYS A 195 19.88 23.10 4.91
C LYS A 195 20.52 22.49 6.17
N GLU A 196 20.18 22.97 7.33
CA GLU A 196 20.78 22.51 8.58
C GLU A 196 20.31 21.10 9.00
N ASN A 197 19.06 20.75 8.68
CA ASN A 197 18.42 19.56 9.24
C ASN A 197 18.29 18.39 8.25
N TRP A 198 18.32 18.64 6.92
CA TRP A 198 17.98 17.63 5.94
C TRP A 198 19.07 17.37 4.91
N VAL A 199 19.03 16.17 4.35
CA VAL A 199 19.79 15.74 3.17
C VAL A 199 18.80 15.25 2.13
N LYS A 200 18.98 15.70 0.89
CA LYS A 200 18.17 15.31 -0.26
C LYS A 200 18.91 14.31 -1.12
N TYR A 201 18.18 13.32 -1.60
CA TYR A 201 18.65 12.35 -2.58
C TYR A 201 17.64 12.25 -3.72
N THR A 202 18.10 11.93 -4.93
CA THR A 202 17.26 11.76 -6.11
C THR A 202 17.55 10.44 -6.80
N TYR A 203 16.51 9.87 -7.41
CA TYR A 203 16.57 8.72 -8.30
C TYR A 203 15.86 9.08 -9.61
N LYS A 204 16.52 8.85 -10.77
CA LYS A 204 16.03 9.22 -12.10
C LYS A 204 16.04 8.03 -13.03
#